data_d45f577f0c905fecee0167c157a4362c
#
_entry.id   d45f577f0c905fecee0167c157a4362c
#
_cell.length_a   1.000
_cell.length_b   1.000
_cell.length_c   1.000
_cell.angle_alpha   90.00
_cell.angle_beta   90.00
_cell.angle_gamma   90.00
#
_symmetry.space_group_name_H-M   'P 1'
#
loop_
_entity.id
_entity.type
_entity.pdbx_description
1 polymer ?
#
loop_
_entity_poly.entity_id
_entity_poly.type
_entity_poly.pdbx_seq_one_letter_code
_entity_poly.pdbx_strand_id
1 'polypeptide(L)'
;ELFSLKEGHANVIKGGKRPFHTIIPAFVTKNNKPFISFGVMGGATQPQAHVQIIINLIDFGYNLQEAGDAPRIVHSGSSQPTDEKMLDGGIVSLEKGFGNNIEEELKKMGHNIKYQKGIFGGYQAIMLKDGVYFGASESRKDGQAAGY
;
A
#
# COMPACT_ATOMS: atom_id res chain seq x y z
N GLU A 1 20.12 4.43 -3.95
CA GLU A 1 19.58 4.96 -2.68
C GLU A 1 18.66 6.14 -2.93
N LEU A 2 17.51 6.20 -2.23
CA LEU A 2 16.55 7.31 -2.33
C LEU A 2 17.06 8.59 -1.67
N PHE A 3 17.86 8.45 -0.62
CA PHE A 3 18.52 9.52 0.11
C PHE A 3 19.98 9.14 0.36
N SER A 4 20.88 10.11 0.30
CA SER A 4 22.32 9.88 0.50
C SER A 4 22.96 11.05 1.24
N LEU A 5 23.99 10.76 2.01
CA LEU A 5 24.88 11.75 2.60
C LEU A 5 26.20 11.89 1.78
N LYS A 6 26.37 11.03 0.77
CA LYS A 6 27.60 11.01 -0.05
C LYS A 6 27.63 12.22 -0.98
N GLU A 7 28.69 13.02 -0.89
CA GLU A 7 28.90 14.16 -1.78
C GLU A 7 28.95 13.71 -3.24
N GLY A 8 28.34 14.50 -4.14
CA GLY A 8 28.21 14.17 -5.55
C GLY A 8 27.10 13.20 -5.92
N HIS A 9 26.47 12.54 -4.94
CA HIS A 9 25.34 11.65 -5.22
C HIS A 9 24.10 12.44 -5.66
N ALA A 10 23.36 11.93 -6.66
CA ALA A 10 22.16 12.60 -7.19
C ALA A 10 21.12 12.92 -6.10
N ASN A 11 20.99 12.11 -5.06
CA ASN A 11 20.05 12.26 -3.96
C ASN A 11 20.70 12.73 -2.65
N VAL A 12 21.85 13.42 -2.72
CA VAL A 12 22.48 14.04 -1.54
C VAL A 12 21.61 15.20 -1.02
N ILE A 13 21.52 15.33 0.30
CA ILE A 13 20.84 16.45 0.96
C ILE A 13 21.62 17.74 0.66
N LYS A 14 20.94 18.74 0.08
CA LYS A 14 21.51 20.04 -0.24
C LYS A 14 20.43 21.12 -0.25
N GLY A 15 20.78 22.33 0.21
CA GLY A 15 19.88 23.48 0.15
C GLY A 15 19.44 23.81 -1.28
N GLY A 16 18.20 24.26 -1.45
CA GLY A 16 17.61 24.62 -2.76
C GLY A 16 17.30 23.45 -3.70
N LYS A 17 17.45 22.21 -3.23
CA LYS A 17 17.19 21.00 -4.00
C LYS A 17 15.87 20.34 -3.58
N ARG A 18 15.06 19.89 -4.54
CA ARG A 18 13.89 19.05 -4.26
C ARG A 18 14.34 17.66 -3.80
N PRO A 19 13.83 17.15 -2.66
CA PRO A 19 14.12 15.79 -2.22
C PRO A 19 13.44 14.77 -3.16
N PHE A 20 13.86 13.51 -3.06
CA PHE A 20 13.13 12.41 -3.67
C PHE A 20 11.70 12.35 -3.11
N HIS A 21 10.72 12.26 -3.99
CA HIS A 21 9.30 12.22 -3.59
C HIS A 21 8.93 10.81 -3.13
N THR A 22 8.45 10.68 -1.88
CA THR A 22 8.21 9.38 -1.24
C THR A 22 6.74 9.04 -1.04
N ILE A 23 5.83 10.00 -1.27
CA ILE A 23 4.39 9.81 -1.07
C ILE A 23 3.66 9.70 -2.41
N ILE A 24 2.67 8.82 -2.47
CA ILE A 24 1.83 8.60 -3.66
C ILE A 24 0.36 8.65 -3.27
N PRO A 25 -0.20 9.85 -2.99
CA PRO A 25 -1.62 9.97 -2.69
C PRO A 25 -2.46 9.50 -3.89
N ALA A 26 -3.57 8.82 -3.63
CA ALA A 26 -4.46 8.35 -4.65
C ALA A 26 -5.80 9.08 -4.62
N PHE A 27 -6.36 9.29 -5.80
CA PHE A 27 -7.67 9.91 -5.95
C PHE A 27 -8.50 9.14 -6.98
N VAL A 28 -9.69 8.73 -6.60
CA VAL A 28 -10.63 8.01 -7.47
C VAL A 28 -11.78 8.91 -7.84
N THR A 29 -12.10 8.94 -9.14
CA THR A 29 -13.30 9.59 -9.65
C THR A 29 -14.30 8.55 -10.13
N LYS A 30 -15.58 8.83 -9.99
CA LYS A 30 -16.68 8.03 -10.53
C LYS A 30 -17.65 8.95 -11.28
N ASN A 31 -17.92 8.65 -12.56
CA ASN A 31 -18.75 9.49 -13.42
C ASN A 31 -18.28 10.97 -13.45
N ASN A 32 -16.98 11.19 -13.58
CA ASN A 32 -16.31 12.49 -13.57
C ASN A 32 -16.52 13.33 -12.29
N LYS A 33 -16.87 12.68 -11.17
CA LYS A 33 -17.02 13.33 -9.87
C LYS A 33 -16.02 12.73 -8.88
N PRO A 34 -15.57 13.51 -7.87
CA PRO A 34 -14.79 12.99 -6.75
C PRO A 34 -15.52 11.81 -6.09
N PHE A 35 -14.78 10.74 -5.81
CA PHE A 35 -15.34 9.57 -5.14
C PHE A 35 -14.54 9.18 -3.91
N ILE A 36 -13.23 8.91 -4.04
CA ILE A 36 -12.37 8.54 -2.90
C ILE A 36 -11.04 9.27 -3.00
N SER A 37 -10.58 9.83 -1.89
CA SER A 37 -9.19 10.24 -1.66
C SER A 37 -8.60 9.31 -0.62
N PHE A 38 -7.47 8.67 -0.92
CA PHE A 38 -6.86 7.74 0.01
C PHE A 38 -5.35 7.63 -0.17
N GLY A 39 -4.70 7.02 0.78
CA GLY A 39 -3.29 6.67 0.70
C GLY A 39 -2.96 5.53 1.65
N VAL A 40 -1.88 4.84 1.34
CA VAL A 40 -1.30 3.84 2.23
C VAL A 40 0.18 4.16 2.37
N MET A 41 0.61 4.60 3.54
CA MET A 41 2.04 4.81 3.81
C MET A 41 2.76 3.45 3.88
N GLY A 42 4.07 3.40 3.59
CA GLY A 42 4.83 2.16 3.68
C GLY A 42 5.97 2.02 2.68
N GLY A 43 6.51 3.10 2.14
CA GLY A 43 7.63 3.06 1.18
C GLY A 43 7.26 2.27 -0.08
N ALA A 44 8.04 1.27 -0.43
CA ALA A 44 7.82 0.42 -1.62
C ALA A 44 6.54 -0.43 -1.57
N THR A 45 5.91 -0.55 -0.40
CA THR A 45 4.62 -1.25 -0.24
C THR A 45 3.45 -0.42 -0.78
N GLN A 46 3.59 0.91 -0.88
CA GLN A 46 2.49 1.81 -1.24
C GLN A 46 1.74 1.40 -2.53
N PRO A 47 2.39 1.16 -3.69
CA PRO A 47 1.67 0.78 -4.90
C PRO A 47 0.89 -0.52 -4.74
N GLN A 48 1.49 -1.52 -4.09
CA GLN A 48 0.87 -2.82 -3.88
C GLN A 48 -0.36 -2.73 -2.96
N ALA A 49 -0.26 -1.93 -1.89
CA ALA A 49 -1.35 -1.73 -0.96
C ALA A 49 -2.49 -0.92 -1.60
N HIS A 50 -2.20 0.09 -2.42
CA HIS A 50 -3.23 0.84 -3.16
C HIS A 50 -4.08 -0.07 -4.05
N VAL A 51 -3.45 -0.99 -4.78
CA VAL A 51 -4.17 -1.97 -5.61
C VAL A 51 -5.10 -2.83 -4.75
N GLN A 52 -4.61 -3.34 -3.62
CA GLN A 52 -5.41 -4.18 -2.71
C GLN A 52 -6.61 -3.41 -2.14
N ILE A 53 -6.42 -2.15 -1.74
CA ILE A 53 -7.52 -1.30 -1.27
C ILE A 53 -8.59 -1.14 -2.36
N ILE A 54 -8.21 -0.85 -3.60
CA ILE A 54 -9.16 -0.69 -4.71
C ILE A 54 -9.90 -2.00 -5.00
N ILE A 55 -9.22 -3.12 -5.04
CA ILE A 55 -9.83 -4.45 -5.24
C ILE A 55 -10.84 -4.74 -4.11
N ASN A 56 -10.46 -4.48 -2.86
CA ASN A 56 -11.36 -4.68 -1.72
C ASN A 56 -12.65 -3.84 -1.83
N LEU A 57 -12.52 -2.57 -2.24
CA LEU A 57 -13.65 -1.66 -2.37
C LEU A 57 -14.54 -1.97 -3.58
N ILE A 58 -13.95 -2.27 -4.74
CA ILE A 58 -14.66 -2.34 -6.01
C ILE A 58 -15.07 -3.77 -6.36
N ASP A 59 -14.16 -4.73 -6.22
CA ASP A 59 -14.41 -6.11 -6.65
C ASP A 59 -15.05 -6.94 -5.52
N PHE A 60 -14.60 -6.75 -4.27
CA PHE A 60 -15.17 -7.48 -3.12
C PHE A 60 -16.29 -6.72 -2.41
N GLY A 61 -16.52 -5.45 -2.72
CA GLY A 61 -17.61 -4.66 -2.18
C GLY A 61 -17.48 -4.33 -0.69
N TYR A 62 -16.27 -4.34 -0.14
CA TYR A 62 -16.03 -3.97 1.25
C TYR A 62 -16.39 -2.51 1.48
N ASN A 63 -16.82 -2.18 2.70
CA ASN A 63 -16.93 -0.78 3.09
C ASN A 63 -15.55 -0.14 3.27
N LEU A 64 -15.51 1.19 3.46
CA LEU A 64 -14.26 1.95 3.49
C LEU A 64 -13.30 1.49 4.61
N GLN A 65 -13.84 1.16 5.80
CA GLN A 65 -13.04 0.68 6.93
C GLN A 65 -12.61 -0.78 6.74
N GLU A 66 -13.52 -1.65 6.33
CA GLU A 66 -13.22 -3.06 6.03
C GLU A 66 -12.11 -3.22 4.99
N ALA A 67 -12.12 -2.38 3.95
CA ALA A 67 -11.08 -2.39 2.92
C ALA A 67 -9.70 -2.08 3.49
N GLY A 68 -9.63 -1.18 4.47
CA GLY A 68 -8.40 -0.86 5.20
C GLY A 68 -7.98 -1.94 6.19
N ASP A 69 -8.91 -2.55 6.90
CA ASP A 69 -8.65 -3.54 7.94
C ASP A 69 -8.36 -4.95 7.39
N ALA A 70 -8.78 -5.23 6.16
CA ALA A 70 -8.50 -6.51 5.51
C ALA A 70 -7.00 -6.84 5.51
N PRO A 71 -6.64 -8.12 5.68
CA PRO A 71 -5.24 -8.55 5.65
C PRO A 71 -4.62 -8.26 4.28
N ARG A 72 -3.35 -7.86 4.28
CA ARG A 72 -2.61 -7.47 3.08
C ARG A 72 -1.48 -8.42 2.76
N ILE A 73 -1.06 -8.38 1.52
CA ILE A 73 0.18 -9.01 1.06
C ILE A 73 1.21 -7.95 0.69
N VAL A 74 2.49 -8.32 0.78
CA VAL A 74 3.60 -7.55 0.22
C VAL A 74 4.53 -8.50 -0.52
N HIS A 75 4.76 -8.23 -1.79
CA HIS A 75 5.77 -8.92 -2.58
C HIS A 75 7.10 -8.17 -2.49
N SER A 76 8.18 -8.88 -2.26
CA SER A 76 9.55 -8.37 -2.27
C SER A 76 10.45 -9.22 -3.16
N GLY A 77 11.58 -8.65 -3.59
CA GLY A 77 12.50 -9.33 -4.50
C GLY A 77 12.14 -9.17 -5.98
N SER A 78 11.27 -8.21 -6.33
CA SER A 78 11.04 -7.85 -7.74
C SER A 78 12.27 -7.22 -8.37
N SER A 79 12.41 -7.36 -9.70
CA SER A 79 13.40 -6.62 -10.47
C SER A 79 13.26 -5.11 -10.25
N GLN A 80 14.38 -4.43 -10.13
CA GLN A 80 14.46 -2.98 -9.89
C GLN A 80 15.04 -2.26 -11.10
N PRO A 81 14.72 -0.98 -11.32
CA PRO A 81 15.32 -0.18 -12.41
C PRO A 81 16.82 0.10 -12.19
N THR A 82 17.39 -0.36 -11.09
CA THR A 82 18.83 -0.31 -10.73
C THR A 82 19.58 -1.59 -11.11
N ASP A 83 19.10 -2.33 -12.11
CA ASP A 83 19.65 -3.60 -12.64
C ASP A 83 19.56 -4.81 -11.68
N GLU A 84 18.92 -4.68 -10.53
CA GLU A 84 18.58 -5.83 -9.68
C GLU A 84 17.49 -6.65 -10.37
N LYS A 85 17.80 -7.92 -10.66
CA LYS A 85 16.87 -8.86 -11.30
C LYS A 85 16.27 -9.82 -10.29
N MET A 86 14.99 -10.09 -10.43
CA MET A 86 14.32 -11.16 -9.70
C MET A 86 14.86 -12.51 -10.19
N LEU A 87 15.33 -13.35 -9.25
CA LEU A 87 15.96 -14.64 -9.56
C LEU A 87 15.04 -15.83 -9.33
N ASP A 88 14.16 -15.75 -8.35
CA ASP A 88 13.40 -16.89 -7.82
C ASP A 88 11.92 -16.59 -7.54
N GLY A 89 11.36 -15.59 -8.21
CA GLY A 89 9.98 -15.16 -7.99
C GLY A 89 9.79 -14.27 -6.74
N GLY A 90 10.84 -14.02 -5.97
CA GLY A 90 10.79 -13.21 -4.76
C GLY A 90 9.99 -13.87 -3.63
N ILE A 91 9.51 -13.07 -2.68
CA ILE A 91 8.78 -13.53 -1.49
C ILE A 91 7.44 -12.80 -1.41
N VAL A 92 6.36 -13.54 -1.24
CA VAL A 92 5.04 -13.02 -0.88
C VAL A 92 4.89 -13.09 0.64
N SER A 93 4.92 -11.93 1.28
CA SER A 93 4.69 -11.80 2.71
C SER A 93 3.18 -11.68 2.96
N LEU A 94 2.65 -12.58 3.76
CA LEU A 94 1.25 -12.57 4.19
C LEU A 94 1.11 -11.92 5.58
N GLU A 95 0.11 -11.09 5.72
CA GLU A 95 -0.40 -10.67 7.03
C GLU A 95 -1.27 -11.77 7.63
N LYS A 96 -1.37 -11.83 8.95
CA LYS A 96 -2.35 -12.71 9.62
C LYS A 96 -3.77 -12.27 9.30
N GLY A 97 -4.66 -13.22 9.05
CA GLY A 97 -6.09 -12.96 8.78
C GLY A 97 -6.59 -13.56 7.47
N PHE A 98 -5.71 -14.01 6.59
CA PHE A 98 -6.12 -14.83 5.45
C PHE A 98 -6.64 -16.21 5.90
N GLY A 99 -7.54 -16.79 5.09
CA GLY A 99 -8.08 -18.14 5.35
C GLY A 99 -6.97 -19.21 5.42
N ASN A 100 -7.22 -20.26 6.19
CA ASN A 100 -6.21 -21.28 6.54
C ASN A 100 -5.58 -22.02 5.34
N ASN A 101 -6.28 -22.08 4.20
CA ASN A 101 -5.80 -22.77 2.99
C ASN A 101 -5.06 -21.86 2.00
N ILE A 102 -5.08 -20.55 2.19
CA ILE A 102 -4.50 -19.59 1.23
C ILE A 102 -3.00 -19.79 1.07
N GLU A 103 -2.29 -20.03 2.16
CA GLU A 103 -0.84 -20.28 2.12
C GLU A 103 -0.50 -21.52 1.28
N GLU A 104 -1.25 -22.60 1.48
CA GLU A 104 -1.03 -23.85 0.74
C GLU A 104 -1.35 -23.70 -0.75
N GLU A 105 -2.45 -23.00 -1.07
CA GLU A 105 -2.83 -22.74 -2.47
C GLU A 105 -1.78 -21.87 -3.19
N LEU A 106 -1.30 -20.81 -2.54
CA LEU A 106 -0.25 -19.96 -3.09
C LEU A 106 1.07 -20.72 -3.28
N LYS A 107 1.43 -21.59 -2.34
CA LYS A 107 2.62 -22.47 -2.48
C LYS A 107 2.46 -23.46 -3.64
N LYS A 108 1.28 -24.05 -3.85
CA LYS A 108 0.98 -24.91 -5.01
C LYS A 108 1.11 -24.15 -6.34
N MET A 109 0.82 -22.84 -6.36
CA MET A 109 1.05 -21.98 -7.50
C MET A 109 2.51 -21.59 -7.72
N GLY A 110 3.42 -22.02 -6.84
CA GLY A 110 4.86 -21.76 -6.94
C GLY A 110 5.34 -20.49 -6.22
N HIS A 111 4.51 -19.89 -5.37
CA HIS A 111 4.92 -18.70 -4.61
C HIS A 111 5.71 -19.05 -3.36
N ASN A 112 6.77 -18.31 -3.09
CA ASN A 112 7.50 -18.34 -1.81
C ASN A 112 6.74 -17.52 -0.77
N ILE A 113 6.16 -18.19 0.22
CA ILE A 113 5.28 -17.53 1.21
C ILE A 113 5.99 -17.36 2.55
N LYS A 114 5.79 -16.18 3.17
CA LYS A 114 6.27 -15.87 4.51
C LYS A 114 5.23 -15.05 5.27
N TYR A 115 4.99 -15.37 6.55
CA TYR A 115 4.25 -14.49 7.44
C TYR A 115 5.16 -13.42 8.03
N GLN A 116 4.73 -12.17 7.97
CA GLN A 116 5.46 -11.03 8.54
C GLN A 116 4.54 -10.12 9.35
N LYS A 117 5.12 -9.22 10.11
CA LYS A 117 4.41 -8.19 10.87
C LYS A 117 4.99 -6.81 10.55
N GLY A 118 4.14 -5.79 10.58
CA GLY A 118 4.57 -4.38 10.57
C GLY A 118 4.95 -3.80 9.21
N ILE A 119 4.90 -4.56 8.12
CA ILE A 119 5.32 -4.10 6.78
C ILE A 119 4.14 -3.72 5.85
N PHE A 120 2.90 -3.84 6.31
CA PHE A 120 1.69 -3.75 5.48
C PHE A 120 1.13 -2.34 5.34
N GLY A 121 1.90 -1.33 5.74
CA GLY A 121 1.56 0.07 5.58
C GLY A 121 0.57 0.59 6.61
N GLY A 122 0.00 1.75 6.33
CA GLY A 122 -1.04 2.40 7.11
C GLY A 122 -1.97 3.19 6.18
N TYR A 123 -3.24 2.86 6.22
CA TYR A 123 -4.28 3.36 5.33
C TYR A 123 -5.05 4.52 5.96
N GLN A 124 -5.37 5.53 5.15
CA GLN A 124 -6.28 6.61 5.49
C GLN A 124 -7.12 6.92 4.24
N ALA A 125 -8.42 7.14 4.41
CA ALA A 125 -9.30 7.45 3.30
C ALA A 125 -10.46 8.35 3.67
N ILE A 126 -10.93 9.10 2.67
CA ILE A 126 -12.21 9.82 2.69
C ILE A 126 -12.96 9.46 1.41
N MET A 127 -14.21 9.02 1.54
CA MET A 127 -15.12 8.75 0.44
C MET A 127 -16.27 9.76 0.45
N LEU A 128 -16.62 10.27 -0.72
CA LEU A 128 -17.84 11.07 -0.91
C LEU A 128 -18.91 10.19 -1.55
N LYS A 129 -20.00 9.97 -0.85
CA LYS A 129 -21.16 9.21 -1.34
C LYS A 129 -22.45 9.93 -0.93
N ASP A 130 -23.31 10.19 -1.91
CA ASP A 130 -24.62 10.82 -1.70
C ASP A 130 -24.57 12.15 -0.90
N GLY A 131 -23.51 12.94 -1.12
CA GLY A 131 -23.29 14.22 -0.45
C GLY A 131 -22.71 14.11 0.97
N VAL A 132 -22.43 12.89 1.44
CA VAL A 132 -21.86 12.63 2.78
C VAL A 132 -20.41 12.15 2.65
N TYR A 133 -19.56 12.66 3.54
CA TYR A 133 -18.18 12.19 3.67
C TYR A 133 -18.10 11.04 4.67
N PHE A 134 -17.46 9.96 4.24
CA PHE A 134 -17.13 8.79 5.07
C PHE A 134 -15.62 8.79 5.26
N GLY A 135 -15.15 8.76 6.50
CA GLY A 135 -13.74 8.65 6.84
C GLY A 135 -13.39 7.24 7.32
N ALA A 136 -12.19 6.77 7.00
CA ALA A 136 -11.63 5.55 7.55
C ALA A 136 -10.17 5.77 7.97
N SER A 137 -9.81 5.20 9.09
CA SER A 137 -8.46 5.22 9.65
C SER A 137 -7.93 3.82 9.89
N GLU A 138 -6.63 3.67 9.69
CA GLU A 138 -5.90 2.42 9.83
C GLU A 138 -5.90 1.87 11.26
N SER A 139 -6.37 0.65 11.45
CA SER A 139 -6.34 -0.04 12.75
C SER A 139 -4.94 -0.48 13.19
N ARG A 140 -3.96 -0.58 12.25
CA ARG A 140 -2.57 -0.96 12.52
C ARG A 140 -1.70 0.21 12.99
N LYS A 141 -2.23 1.43 12.96
CA LYS A 141 -1.51 2.69 13.24
C LYS A 141 -2.35 3.59 14.13
N ASP A 142 -1.69 4.54 14.79
CA ASP A 142 -2.37 5.66 15.42
C ASP A 142 -2.89 6.61 14.34
N GLY A 143 -4.18 6.81 14.34
CA GLY A 143 -4.85 7.71 13.41
C GLY A 143 -6.33 7.82 13.75
N GLN A 144 -6.93 8.92 13.33
CA GLN A 144 -8.35 9.16 13.53
C GLN A 144 -8.94 9.89 12.33
N ALA A 145 -10.03 9.35 11.78
CA ALA A 145 -10.93 10.14 10.95
C ALA A 145 -11.84 10.94 11.86
N ALA A 146 -11.83 12.25 11.73
CA ALA A 146 -12.69 13.15 12.49
C ALA A 146 -13.57 13.97 11.55
N GLY A 147 -14.82 14.21 11.93
CA GLY A 147 -15.80 15.01 11.20
C GLY A 147 -16.60 15.92 12.14
N TYR A 148 -17.24 16.94 11.57
CA TYR A 148 -18.13 17.87 12.28
C TYR A 148 -19.25 18.33 11.35
#